data_3ae2f6e1842df18db3353d1077963a79
#
_entry.id   3ae2f6e1842df18db3353d1077963a79
#
_cell.length_a   1.000
_cell.length_b   1.000
_cell.length_c   1.000
_cell.angle_alpha   90.00
_cell.angle_beta   90.00
_cell.angle_gamma   90.00
#
_symmetry.space_group_name_H-M   'P 1'
#
loop_
_entity.id
_entity.type
_entity.pdbx_description
1 polymer ?
#
loop_
_entity_poly.entity_id
_entity_poly.type
_entity_poly.pdbx_seq_one_letter_code
_entity_poly.pdbx_strand_id
1 'polypeptide(L)'
;MFHFRSFAIALALLAGSLAGLGAFTFRYGEGLSYFSTDPRACKNCHVMNEQYASWTHGPHHAVARCVDCHLPHEFVPKYLAKADNGYRHSKGFTFMDFHDPIMITPRNARTLQENCLRCHGDFVHDIVRGGTTREDAVRCVHCHRGVGHGARP
;
A
#
# COMPACT_ATOMS: atom_id res chain seq x y z
N MET A 1 -14.67 -5.33 -50.24
CA MET A 1 -15.67 -5.04 -49.19
C MET A 1 -15.82 -6.17 -48.16
N PHE A 2 -15.78 -7.41 -48.53
CA PHE A 2 -15.94 -8.57 -47.61
C PHE A 2 -14.83 -8.65 -46.57
N HIS A 3 -13.56 -8.51 -46.94
CA HIS A 3 -12.41 -8.58 -46.03
C HIS A 3 -12.42 -7.48 -45.00
N PHE A 4 -12.87 -6.27 -45.33
CA PHE A 4 -12.94 -5.14 -44.40
C PHE A 4 -13.98 -5.39 -43.29
N ARG A 5 -15.14 -5.94 -43.63
CA ARG A 5 -16.19 -6.29 -42.67
C ARG A 5 -15.73 -7.41 -41.73
N SER A 6 -15.08 -8.43 -42.23
CA SER A 6 -14.54 -9.52 -41.39
C SER A 6 -13.45 -9.03 -40.46
N PHE A 7 -12.57 -8.15 -40.91
CA PHE A 7 -11.55 -7.52 -40.09
C PHE A 7 -12.16 -6.63 -38.99
N ALA A 8 -13.15 -5.84 -39.32
CA ALA A 8 -13.83 -4.97 -38.32
C ALA A 8 -14.56 -5.80 -37.24
N ILE A 9 -15.19 -6.92 -37.64
CA ILE A 9 -15.82 -7.84 -36.70
C ILE A 9 -14.77 -8.50 -35.78
N ALA A 10 -13.68 -8.98 -36.33
CA ALA A 10 -12.59 -9.59 -35.55
C ALA A 10 -11.99 -8.60 -34.53
N LEU A 11 -11.77 -7.35 -34.96
CA LEU A 11 -11.26 -6.29 -34.10
C LEU A 11 -12.26 -5.96 -32.97
N ALA A 12 -13.55 -5.87 -33.28
CA ALA A 12 -14.59 -5.60 -32.30
C ALA A 12 -14.71 -6.73 -31.27
N LEU A 13 -14.62 -7.99 -31.71
CA LEU A 13 -14.61 -9.16 -30.82
C LEU A 13 -13.38 -9.16 -29.91
N LEU A 14 -12.21 -8.90 -30.47
CA LEU A 14 -10.97 -8.81 -29.70
C LEU A 14 -11.05 -7.67 -28.66
N ALA A 15 -11.44 -6.48 -29.06
CA ALA A 15 -11.58 -5.33 -28.17
C ALA A 15 -12.65 -5.59 -27.09
N GLY A 16 -13.79 -6.17 -27.44
CA GLY A 16 -14.82 -6.54 -26.49
C GLY A 16 -14.36 -7.59 -25.49
N SER A 17 -13.65 -8.62 -25.95
CA SER A 17 -13.06 -9.63 -25.06
C SER A 17 -12.03 -9.05 -24.11
N LEU A 18 -11.13 -8.20 -24.61
CA LEU A 18 -10.13 -7.53 -23.75
C LEU A 18 -10.78 -6.62 -22.70
N ALA A 19 -11.76 -5.84 -23.11
CA ALA A 19 -12.50 -4.97 -22.21
C ALA A 19 -13.29 -5.78 -21.16
N GLY A 20 -13.96 -6.84 -21.58
CA GLY A 20 -14.72 -7.73 -20.69
C GLY A 20 -13.83 -8.46 -19.68
N LEU A 21 -12.73 -9.04 -20.15
CA LEU A 21 -11.74 -9.71 -19.28
C LEU A 21 -11.09 -8.71 -18.33
N GLY A 22 -10.73 -7.53 -18.83
CA GLY A 22 -10.16 -6.45 -18.00
C GLY A 22 -11.11 -6.00 -16.89
N ALA A 23 -12.36 -5.75 -17.23
CA ALA A 23 -13.40 -5.36 -16.26
C ALA A 23 -13.68 -6.47 -15.23
N PHE A 24 -13.75 -7.71 -15.70
CA PHE A 24 -13.91 -8.88 -14.83
C PHE A 24 -12.74 -9.03 -13.86
N THR A 25 -11.51 -8.99 -14.37
CA THR A 25 -10.29 -9.11 -13.54
C THR A 25 -10.21 -7.99 -12.54
N PHE A 26 -10.47 -6.74 -12.95
CA PHE A 26 -10.50 -5.59 -12.07
C PHE A 26 -11.55 -5.74 -10.96
N ARG A 27 -12.75 -6.20 -11.31
CA ARG A 27 -13.83 -6.43 -10.34
C ARG A 27 -13.51 -7.60 -9.41
N TYR A 28 -13.01 -8.72 -9.97
CA TYR A 28 -12.65 -9.91 -9.20
C TYR A 28 -11.48 -9.65 -8.23
N GLY A 29 -10.46 -8.92 -8.68
CA GLY A 29 -9.31 -8.50 -7.86
C GLY A 29 -9.61 -7.33 -6.93
N GLU A 30 -10.89 -6.94 -6.79
CA GLU A 30 -11.33 -5.82 -5.93
C GLU A 30 -10.54 -4.52 -6.17
N GLY A 31 -10.28 -4.19 -7.44
CA GLY A 31 -9.48 -3.03 -7.83
C GLY A 31 -9.95 -1.70 -7.22
N LEU A 32 -11.26 -1.56 -6.93
CA LEU A 32 -11.80 -0.39 -6.24
C LEU A 32 -11.34 -0.26 -4.78
N SER A 33 -10.89 -1.33 -4.16
CA SER A 33 -10.38 -1.30 -2.79
C SER A 33 -9.16 -0.40 -2.64
N TYR A 34 -8.39 -0.18 -3.72
CA TYR A 34 -7.29 0.78 -3.74
C TYR A 34 -7.72 2.24 -3.45
N PHE A 35 -8.97 2.57 -3.68
CA PHE A 35 -9.54 3.90 -3.33
C PHE A 35 -10.03 3.96 -1.89
N SER A 36 -10.23 2.81 -1.25
CA SER A 36 -10.69 2.73 0.14
C SER A 36 -9.60 3.18 1.13
N THR A 37 -10.05 3.67 2.28
CA THR A 37 -9.23 3.91 3.47
C THR A 37 -9.57 2.93 4.60
N ASP A 38 -10.52 2.03 4.35
CA ASP A 38 -10.89 0.97 5.30
C ASP A 38 -9.73 -0.03 5.45
N PRO A 39 -9.27 -0.33 6.67
CA PRO A 39 -8.24 -1.33 6.89
C PRO A 39 -8.56 -2.71 6.31
N ARG A 40 -9.84 -3.07 6.19
CA ARG A 40 -10.28 -4.33 5.58
C ARG A 40 -9.86 -4.46 4.12
N ALA A 41 -9.76 -3.34 3.39
CA ALA A 41 -9.27 -3.35 2.02
C ALA A 41 -7.81 -3.81 1.89
N CYS A 42 -7.00 -3.59 2.93
CA CYS A 42 -5.60 -4.03 2.93
C CYS A 42 -5.49 -5.55 3.08
N LYS A 43 -6.41 -6.19 3.81
CA LYS A 43 -6.42 -7.65 4.02
C LYS A 43 -7.04 -8.45 2.87
N ASN A 44 -7.52 -7.82 1.80
CA ASN A 44 -7.90 -8.52 0.57
C ASN A 44 -6.75 -9.37 0.03
N CYS A 45 -5.52 -8.96 0.26
CA CYS A 45 -4.36 -9.82 0.08
C CYS A 45 -4.14 -10.66 1.35
N HIS A 46 -4.31 -11.98 1.26
CA HIS A 46 -4.20 -12.89 2.42
C HIS A 46 -2.87 -12.77 3.18
N VAL A 47 -1.81 -12.39 2.50
CA VAL A 47 -0.48 -12.14 3.08
C VAL A 47 -0.50 -11.03 4.13
N MET A 48 -1.50 -10.14 4.10
CA MET A 48 -1.68 -9.05 5.07
C MET A 48 -2.56 -9.42 6.27
N ASN A 49 -3.04 -10.66 6.35
CA ASN A 49 -3.92 -11.09 7.45
C ASN A 49 -3.25 -10.98 8.82
N GLU A 50 -1.98 -11.37 8.93
CA GLU A 50 -1.23 -11.27 10.19
C GLU A 50 -1.04 -9.81 10.63
N GLN A 51 -0.69 -8.92 9.69
CA GLN A 51 -0.54 -7.50 9.95
C GLN A 51 -1.85 -6.86 10.36
N TYR A 52 -2.96 -7.24 9.72
CA TYR A 52 -4.28 -6.80 10.10
C TYR A 52 -4.67 -7.29 11.51
N ALA A 53 -4.50 -8.58 11.78
CA ALA A 53 -4.80 -9.17 13.09
C ALA A 53 -3.96 -8.54 14.21
N SER A 54 -2.66 -8.37 14.00
CA SER A 54 -1.78 -7.68 14.96
C SER A 54 -2.20 -6.23 15.20
N TRP A 55 -2.55 -5.49 14.13
CA TRP A 55 -3.02 -4.11 14.26
C TRP A 55 -4.31 -4.02 15.08
N THR A 56 -5.26 -4.95 14.92
CA THR A 56 -6.52 -4.95 15.70
C THR A 56 -6.30 -5.08 17.20
N HIS A 57 -5.18 -5.61 17.62
CA HIS A 57 -4.77 -5.72 19.03
C HIS A 57 -3.74 -4.65 19.43
N GLY A 58 -3.30 -3.82 18.49
CA GLY A 58 -2.28 -2.80 18.71
C GLY A 58 -2.82 -1.52 19.36
N PRO A 59 -1.95 -0.72 19.99
CA PRO A 59 -2.35 0.51 20.68
C PRO A 59 -2.92 1.58 19.73
N HIS A 60 -2.58 1.52 18.44
CA HIS A 60 -3.05 2.49 17.43
C HIS A 60 -4.38 2.11 16.77
N HIS A 61 -4.93 0.92 17.05
CA HIS A 61 -6.18 0.46 16.42
C HIS A 61 -7.34 1.45 16.55
N ALA A 62 -7.48 2.09 17.70
CA ALA A 62 -8.60 3.00 17.98
C ALA A 62 -8.43 4.40 17.33
N VAL A 63 -7.22 4.78 16.92
CA VAL A 63 -6.89 6.17 16.54
C VAL A 63 -6.26 6.30 15.15
N ALA A 64 -5.75 5.22 14.56
CA ALA A 64 -5.07 5.25 13.27
C ALA A 64 -5.35 4.00 12.44
N ARG A 65 -5.63 4.20 11.17
CA ARG A 65 -5.82 3.13 10.18
C ARG A 65 -4.51 2.83 9.46
N CYS A 66 -4.46 1.74 8.71
CA CYS A 66 -3.29 1.36 7.92
C CYS A 66 -2.79 2.52 7.03
N VAL A 67 -3.71 3.23 6.38
CA VAL A 67 -3.40 4.35 5.49
C VAL A 67 -2.80 5.55 6.23
N ASP A 68 -3.15 5.75 7.49
CA ASP A 68 -2.68 6.89 8.28
C ASP A 68 -1.20 6.75 8.69
N CYS A 69 -0.70 5.51 8.72
CA CYS A 69 0.71 5.19 8.96
C CYS A 69 1.51 5.02 7.65
N HIS A 70 0.93 4.34 6.65
CA HIS A 70 1.67 3.84 5.48
C HIS A 70 1.58 4.71 4.23
N LEU A 71 0.68 5.70 4.19
CA LEU A 71 0.51 6.56 3.01
C LEU A 71 0.68 8.04 3.35
N PRO A 72 1.16 8.86 2.41
CA PRO A 72 1.11 10.31 2.53
C PRO A 72 -0.33 10.80 2.77
N HIS A 73 -0.48 11.92 3.48
CA HIS A 73 -1.79 12.47 3.80
C HIS A 73 -2.38 13.32 2.67
N GLU A 74 -1.51 13.99 1.92
CA GLU A 74 -1.89 14.84 0.80
C GLU A 74 -2.48 13.98 -0.33
N PHE A 75 -3.50 14.53 -0.99
CA PHE A 75 -4.29 13.78 -1.97
C PHE A 75 -3.43 13.20 -3.11
N VAL A 76 -2.65 14.03 -3.80
CA VAL A 76 -1.85 13.58 -4.94
C VAL A 76 -0.76 12.59 -4.53
N PRO A 77 0.12 12.88 -3.54
CA PRO A 77 1.12 11.93 -3.07
C PRO A 77 0.52 10.60 -2.57
N LYS A 78 -0.65 10.64 -1.92
CA LYS A 78 -1.36 9.43 -1.47
C LYS A 78 -1.69 8.49 -2.63
N TYR A 79 -2.30 9.00 -3.69
CA TYR A 79 -2.70 8.16 -4.82
C TYR A 79 -1.52 7.74 -5.69
N LEU A 80 -0.48 8.56 -5.80
CA LEU A 80 0.78 8.14 -6.42
C LEU A 80 1.45 7.00 -5.63
N ALA A 81 1.46 7.09 -4.29
CA ALA A 81 1.98 6.01 -3.45
C ALA A 81 1.15 4.73 -3.57
N LYS A 82 -0.19 4.85 -3.62
CA LYS A 82 -1.09 3.70 -3.88
C LYS A 82 -0.83 3.06 -5.23
N ALA A 83 -0.66 3.85 -6.28
CA ALA A 83 -0.38 3.34 -7.63
C ALA A 83 0.98 2.61 -7.69
N ASP A 84 2.04 3.21 -7.12
CA ASP A 84 3.37 2.59 -7.06
C ASP A 84 3.34 1.28 -6.24
N ASN A 85 2.71 1.29 -5.06
CA ASN A 85 2.56 0.10 -4.24
C ASN A 85 1.73 -0.98 -4.96
N GLY A 86 0.62 -0.60 -5.60
CA GLY A 86 -0.21 -1.51 -6.38
C GLY A 86 0.57 -2.19 -7.50
N TYR A 87 1.34 -1.43 -8.27
CA TYR A 87 2.21 -1.97 -9.30
C TYR A 87 3.25 -2.94 -8.73
N ARG A 88 3.95 -2.56 -7.65
CA ARG A 88 4.99 -3.38 -7.02
C ARG A 88 4.41 -4.67 -6.45
N HIS A 89 3.26 -4.61 -5.79
CA HIS A 89 2.59 -5.78 -5.25
C HIS A 89 2.16 -6.72 -6.39
N SER A 90 1.51 -6.18 -7.43
CA SER A 90 1.09 -6.99 -8.59
C SER A 90 2.29 -7.64 -9.27
N LYS A 91 3.37 -6.88 -9.53
CA LYS A 91 4.60 -7.42 -10.10
C LYS A 91 5.22 -8.48 -9.18
N GLY A 92 5.40 -8.16 -7.89
CA GLY A 92 6.06 -9.04 -6.94
C GLY A 92 5.35 -10.40 -6.82
N PHE A 93 4.02 -10.39 -6.67
CA PHE A 93 3.26 -11.64 -6.56
C PHE A 93 3.13 -12.39 -7.89
N THR A 94 3.04 -11.70 -9.02
CA THR A 94 2.98 -12.37 -10.34
C THR A 94 4.28 -13.10 -10.67
N PHE A 95 5.41 -12.50 -10.35
CA PHE A 95 6.74 -13.05 -10.67
C PHE A 95 7.44 -13.70 -9.48
N MET A 96 6.78 -13.77 -8.33
CA MET A 96 7.37 -14.26 -7.07
C MET A 96 8.67 -13.53 -6.70
N ASP A 97 8.74 -12.24 -7.02
CA ASP A 97 9.89 -11.33 -6.81
C ASP A 97 9.63 -10.43 -5.60
N PHE A 98 9.58 -11.02 -4.41
CA PHE A 98 9.43 -10.33 -3.14
C PHE A 98 10.22 -11.01 -2.02
N HIS A 99 10.58 -10.25 -1.00
CA HIS A 99 11.25 -10.78 0.17
C HIS A 99 10.28 -11.53 1.08
N ASP A 100 10.71 -12.66 1.63
CA ASP A 100 10.01 -13.35 2.71
C ASP A 100 10.92 -13.36 3.96
N PRO A 101 10.50 -12.70 5.04
CA PRO A 101 9.26 -11.94 5.24
C PRO A 101 9.19 -10.66 4.41
N ILE A 102 7.96 -10.22 4.09
CA ILE A 102 7.72 -8.97 3.35
C ILE A 102 8.30 -7.78 4.11
N MET A 103 9.05 -6.96 3.41
CA MET A 103 9.73 -5.79 3.98
C MET A 103 9.21 -4.49 3.39
N ILE A 104 9.14 -3.46 4.23
CA ILE A 104 8.80 -2.09 3.79
C ILE A 104 9.91 -1.52 2.90
N THR A 105 9.52 -0.85 1.81
CA THR A 105 10.50 -0.17 0.95
C THR A 105 11.08 1.07 1.64
N PRO A 106 12.30 1.53 1.28
CA PRO A 106 12.88 2.75 1.84
C PRO A 106 11.99 3.99 1.68
N ARG A 107 11.28 4.10 0.55
CA ARG A 107 10.33 5.19 0.31
C ARG A 107 9.18 5.14 1.32
N ASN A 108 8.55 3.99 1.48
CA ASN A 108 7.43 3.82 2.39
C ASN A 108 7.88 3.95 3.86
N ALA A 109 9.12 3.58 4.18
CA ALA A 109 9.70 3.78 5.51
C ALA A 109 9.87 5.27 5.86
N ARG A 110 10.22 6.12 4.87
CA ARG A 110 10.23 7.58 5.07
C ARG A 110 8.84 8.13 5.33
N THR A 111 7.86 7.73 4.52
CA THR A 111 6.45 8.11 4.74
C THR A 111 5.95 7.69 6.13
N LEU A 112 6.32 6.49 6.58
CA LEU A 112 5.98 6.01 7.92
C LEU A 112 6.59 6.91 9.00
N GLN A 113 7.85 7.28 8.89
CA GLN A 113 8.52 8.18 9.81
C GLN A 113 7.84 9.57 9.86
N GLU A 114 7.52 10.14 8.69
CA GLU A 114 6.81 11.42 8.58
C GLU A 114 5.44 11.36 9.25
N ASN A 115 4.71 10.27 9.09
CA ASN A 115 3.41 10.06 9.72
C ASN A 115 3.51 9.89 11.25
N CYS A 116 4.55 9.24 11.77
CA CYS A 116 4.82 9.22 13.20
C CYS A 116 5.00 10.64 13.75
N LEU A 117 5.85 11.44 13.10
CA LEU A 117 6.14 12.82 13.50
C LEU A 117 4.92 13.73 13.35
N ARG A 118 4.05 13.49 12.37
CA ARG A 118 2.82 14.27 12.19
C ARG A 118 1.90 14.22 13.42
N CYS A 119 1.83 13.06 14.09
CA CYS A 119 1.00 12.90 15.28
C CYS A 119 1.79 13.12 16.59
N HIS A 120 3.06 12.77 16.62
CA HIS A 120 3.89 12.75 17.82
C HIS A 120 4.96 13.83 17.86
N GLY A 121 5.07 14.68 16.83
CA GLY A 121 6.15 15.67 16.70
C GLY A 121 6.31 16.57 17.92
N ASP A 122 5.20 17.04 18.47
CA ASP A 122 5.23 17.94 19.65
C ASP A 122 5.82 17.27 20.91
N PHE A 123 5.67 15.95 21.03
CA PHE A 123 6.20 15.19 22.17
C PHE A 123 7.67 14.80 22.00
N VAL A 124 8.13 14.65 20.76
CA VAL A 124 9.46 14.08 20.48
C VAL A 124 10.41 15.09 19.86
N HIS A 125 10.01 16.36 19.70
CA HIS A 125 10.78 17.35 18.97
C HIS A 125 12.20 17.54 19.53
N ASP A 126 12.40 17.44 20.83
CA ASP A 126 13.72 17.57 21.48
C ASP A 126 14.60 16.35 21.23
N ILE A 127 14.01 15.17 21.07
CA ILE A 127 14.71 13.91 20.79
C ILE A 127 15.14 13.88 19.31
N VAL A 128 14.33 14.44 18.42
CA VAL A 128 14.51 14.32 16.96
C VAL A 128 15.20 15.55 16.36
N ARG A 129 15.44 16.62 17.15
CA ARG A 129 16.08 17.88 16.70
C ARG A 129 17.39 17.72 15.93
N GLY A 130 18.03 16.56 15.99
CA GLY A 130 19.30 16.28 15.30
C GLY A 130 19.17 15.68 13.90
N GLY A 131 17.97 15.36 13.36
CA GLY A 131 18.00 14.62 12.11
C GLY A 131 16.71 14.12 11.49
N THR A 132 15.66 14.92 11.39
CA THR A 132 14.40 14.48 10.74
C THR A 132 14.50 14.30 9.21
N THR A 133 15.55 14.80 8.59
CA THR A 133 15.70 14.81 7.12
C THR A 133 16.95 14.10 6.58
N ARG A 134 17.79 13.50 7.45
CA ARG A 134 19.02 12.82 7.05
C ARG A 134 18.87 11.30 7.14
N GLU A 135 19.65 10.59 6.33
CA GLU A 135 19.76 9.12 6.37
C GLU A 135 20.17 8.58 7.74
N ASP A 136 20.79 9.44 8.58
CA ASP A 136 21.26 9.14 9.93
C ASP A 136 20.21 9.41 11.03
N ALA A 137 19.01 9.86 10.69
CA ALA A 137 17.97 10.16 11.67
C ALA A 137 17.51 8.89 12.40
N VAL A 138 17.35 8.99 13.73
CA VAL A 138 16.80 7.91 14.54
C VAL A 138 15.38 7.60 14.06
N ARG A 139 15.20 6.41 13.50
CA ARG A 139 13.88 5.95 13.06
C ARG A 139 13.04 5.54 14.27
N CYS A 140 11.83 6.06 14.38
CA CYS A 140 10.92 5.74 15.48
C CYS A 140 10.70 4.22 15.60
N VAL A 141 10.56 3.53 14.47
CA VAL A 141 10.39 2.08 14.42
C VAL A 141 11.64 1.27 14.83
N HIS A 142 12.79 1.92 15.02
CA HIS A 142 13.98 1.23 15.56
C HIS A 142 13.71 0.76 17.00
N CYS A 143 13.15 1.64 17.83
CA CYS A 143 12.79 1.31 19.21
C CYS A 143 11.31 0.89 19.34
N HIS A 144 10.42 1.44 18.51
CA HIS A 144 8.97 1.27 18.58
C HIS A 144 8.43 0.34 17.49
N ARG A 145 9.15 -0.73 17.15
CA ARG A 145 8.79 -1.62 16.04
C ARG A 145 7.45 -2.35 16.22
N GLY A 146 7.00 -2.53 17.46
CA GLY A 146 5.78 -3.27 17.77
C GLY A 146 4.49 -2.43 17.80
N VAL A 147 4.56 -1.10 17.60
CA VAL A 147 3.38 -0.23 17.83
C VAL A 147 2.28 -0.38 16.80
N GLY A 148 2.60 -0.82 15.58
CA GLY A 148 1.62 -1.02 14.51
C GLY A 148 1.12 -2.46 14.42
N HIS A 149 2.05 -3.40 14.39
CA HIS A 149 1.77 -4.81 14.07
C HIS A 149 2.26 -5.80 15.12
N GLY A 150 2.60 -5.34 16.31
CA GLY A 150 3.26 -6.17 17.32
C GLY A 150 4.73 -6.47 16.97
N ALA A 151 5.45 -7.04 17.92
CA ALA A 151 6.79 -7.54 17.65
C ALA A 151 6.66 -8.82 16.80
N ARG A 152 7.33 -8.87 15.65
CA ARG A 152 7.51 -10.16 14.96
C ARG A 152 8.43 -11.03 15.79
N PRO A 153 8.11 -12.33 15.93
CA PRO A 153 9.02 -13.27 16.57
C PRO A 153 10.35 -13.38 15.85
#